data_f606f241e43ed1139dce33d06b53d5af
#
_entry.id   f606f241e43ed1139dce33d06b53d5af
#
_cell.length_a   1.000
_cell.length_b   1.000
_cell.length_c   1.000
_cell.angle_alpha   90.00
_cell.angle_beta   90.00
_cell.angle_gamma   90.00
#
_symmetry.space_group_name_H-M   'P 1'
#
loop_
_entity.id
_entity.type
_entity.pdbx_description
1 polymer ?
#
loop_
_entity_poly.entity_id
_entity_poly.type
_entity_poly.pdbx_seq_one_letter_code
_entity_poly.pdbx_strand_id
1 'polypeptide(L)'
;MKDSVIEEIKRLCGKVRVLNNGWSHFVYCHLHYLYIPDEANGMIRISIPHVVNSKEYKKEEVDTAVNVTNRKVKFIKAMVLNNGSISLNYDHRISNGENVSEIVEHIIKTLYIASEYLVLKLKSK
;
A
#
# COMPACT_ATOMS: atom_id res chain seq x y z
N MET A 1 -18.41 -6.33 -2.80
CA MET A 1 -17.07 -6.14 -2.17
C MET A 1 -16.50 -4.76 -2.45
N LYS A 2 -16.48 -4.34 -3.71
CA LYS A 2 -15.91 -3.03 -4.10
C LYS A 2 -16.56 -1.86 -3.37
N ASP A 3 -17.89 -1.84 -3.27
CA ASP A 3 -18.60 -0.74 -2.61
C ASP A 3 -18.27 -0.69 -1.12
N SER A 4 -18.16 -1.85 -0.46
CA SER A 4 -17.81 -1.93 0.96
C SER A 4 -16.38 -1.43 1.20
N VAL A 5 -15.46 -1.72 0.29
CA VAL A 5 -14.07 -1.24 0.38
C VAL A 5 -14.06 0.28 0.26
N ILE A 6 -14.74 0.84 -0.72
CA ILE A 6 -14.78 2.29 -0.95
C ILE A 6 -15.42 3.01 0.24
N GLU A 7 -16.50 2.45 0.81
CA GLU A 7 -17.15 3.04 1.99
C GLU A 7 -16.19 3.11 3.17
N GLU A 8 -15.42 2.06 3.41
CA GLU A 8 -14.46 2.04 4.50
C GLU A 8 -13.31 3.03 4.25
N ILE A 9 -12.83 3.13 3.01
CA ILE A 9 -11.80 4.11 2.66
C ILE A 9 -12.32 5.53 2.93
N LYS A 10 -13.56 5.82 2.55
CA LYS A 10 -14.17 7.14 2.82
C LYS A 10 -14.26 7.42 4.32
N ARG A 11 -14.62 6.41 5.11
CA ARG A 11 -14.70 6.57 6.56
C ARG A 11 -13.34 6.95 7.17
N LEU A 12 -12.28 6.32 6.68
CA LEU A 12 -10.92 6.56 7.20
C LEU A 12 -10.26 7.82 6.65
N CYS A 13 -10.52 8.14 5.39
CA CYS A 13 -9.73 9.10 4.64
C CYS A 13 -10.52 10.32 4.17
N GLY A 14 -11.83 10.25 4.20
CA GLY A 14 -12.72 11.36 3.81
C GLY A 14 -13.07 11.39 2.34
N LYS A 15 -12.09 11.35 1.45
CA LYS A 15 -12.31 11.47 0.00
C LYS A 15 -11.73 10.31 -0.76
N VAL A 16 -12.46 9.86 -1.79
CA VAL A 16 -11.99 8.84 -2.73
C VAL A 16 -12.27 9.37 -4.14
N ARG A 17 -11.26 9.35 -4.98
CA ARG A 17 -11.41 9.74 -6.38
C ARG A 17 -11.28 8.50 -7.27
N VAL A 18 -12.35 8.20 -8.01
CA VAL A 18 -12.34 7.10 -8.97
C VAL A 18 -11.65 7.57 -10.25
N LEU A 19 -10.65 6.81 -10.70
CA LEU A 19 -9.87 7.12 -11.90
C LEU A 19 -10.51 6.51 -13.13
N ASN A 20 -10.06 6.94 -14.31
CA ASN A 20 -10.62 6.46 -15.59
C ASN A 20 -10.46 4.94 -15.77
N ASN A 21 -9.44 4.34 -15.19
CA ASN A 21 -9.20 2.89 -15.26
C ASN A 21 -10.02 2.09 -14.26
N GLY A 22 -10.85 2.74 -13.45
CA GLY A 22 -11.65 2.09 -12.42
C GLY A 22 -10.95 1.95 -11.07
N TRP A 23 -9.71 2.31 -10.95
CA TRP A 23 -9.00 2.34 -9.69
C TRP A 23 -9.47 3.52 -8.84
N SER A 24 -9.22 3.49 -7.55
CA SER A 24 -9.57 4.58 -6.63
C SER A 24 -8.33 5.14 -5.98
N HIS A 25 -8.23 6.47 -6.00
CA HIS A 25 -7.13 7.19 -5.36
C HIS A 25 -7.62 7.81 -4.07
N PHE A 26 -6.82 7.72 -3.01
CA PHE A 26 -7.12 8.37 -1.74
C PHE A 26 -5.82 8.72 -1.02
N VAL A 27 -5.95 9.59 -0.01
CA VAL A 27 -4.82 10.06 0.80
C VAL A 27 -5.07 9.64 2.25
N TYR A 28 -4.06 9.06 2.90
CA TYR A 28 -4.09 8.73 4.31
C TYR A 28 -2.75 9.13 4.93
N CYS A 29 -2.78 9.98 5.96
CA CYS A 29 -1.56 10.48 6.64
C CYS A 29 -0.54 11.04 5.65
N HIS A 30 -1.01 11.85 4.70
CA HIS A 30 -0.21 12.53 3.67
C HIS A 30 0.39 11.62 2.59
N LEU A 31 0.09 10.32 2.62
CA LEU A 31 0.53 9.39 1.58
C LEU A 31 -0.60 9.13 0.59
N HIS A 32 -0.22 8.95 -0.66
CA HIS A 32 -1.16 8.63 -1.74
C HIS A 32 -1.26 7.13 -1.93
N TYR A 33 -2.49 6.63 -1.94
CA TYR A 33 -2.80 5.21 -2.07
C TYR A 33 -3.64 4.97 -3.31
N LEU A 34 -3.57 3.76 -3.82
CA LEU A 34 -4.46 3.27 -4.88
C LEU A 34 -5.15 2.00 -4.41
N TYR A 35 -6.48 1.97 -4.55
CA TYR A 35 -7.24 0.74 -4.45
C TYR A 35 -7.45 0.20 -5.86
N ILE A 36 -7.03 -1.03 -6.09
CA ILE A 36 -7.08 -1.70 -7.39
C ILE A 36 -8.12 -2.81 -7.28
N PRO A 37 -9.38 -2.60 -7.74
CA PRO A 37 -10.42 -3.63 -7.63
C PRO A 37 -10.03 -4.89 -8.40
N ASP A 38 -10.28 -6.04 -7.78
CA ASP A 38 -10.05 -7.35 -8.38
C ASP A 38 -11.10 -8.32 -7.86
N GLU A 39 -12.38 -8.00 -8.13
CA GLU A 39 -13.51 -8.78 -7.63
C GLU A 39 -13.56 -10.18 -8.23
N ALA A 40 -13.14 -10.33 -9.47
CA ALA A 40 -13.13 -11.62 -10.14
C ALA A 40 -12.30 -12.65 -9.37
N ASN A 41 -11.24 -12.22 -8.71
CA ASN A 41 -10.36 -13.09 -7.92
C ASN A 41 -10.61 -12.99 -6.43
N GLY A 42 -11.64 -12.24 -6.01
CA GLY A 42 -11.94 -12.05 -4.60
C GLY A 42 -10.84 -11.37 -3.82
N MET A 43 -10.11 -10.46 -4.46
CA MET A 43 -8.94 -9.82 -3.87
C MET A 43 -9.18 -8.36 -3.53
N ILE A 44 -8.67 -7.92 -2.39
CA ILE A 44 -8.52 -6.50 -2.07
C ILE A 44 -7.05 -6.17 -2.29
N ARG A 45 -6.78 -5.25 -3.22
CA ARG A 45 -5.42 -4.85 -3.59
C ARG A 45 -5.27 -3.37 -3.35
N ILE A 46 -4.39 -3.00 -2.41
CA ILE A 46 -4.12 -1.60 -2.07
C ILE A 46 -2.61 -1.38 -2.16
N SER A 47 -2.22 -0.23 -2.71
CA SER A 47 -0.83 0.10 -2.97
C SER A 47 -0.54 1.53 -2.55
N ILE A 48 0.69 1.75 -2.07
CA ILE A 48 1.30 3.07 -2.05
C ILE A 48 2.30 3.05 -3.22
N PRO A 49 1.95 3.67 -4.37
CA PRO A 49 2.79 3.52 -5.57
C PRO A 49 4.13 4.24 -5.47
N HIS A 50 4.22 5.25 -4.60
CA HIS A 50 5.45 6.02 -4.45
C HIS A 50 5.64 6.43 -3.00
N VAL A 51 6.61 5.80 -2.31
CA VAL A 51 7.01 6.22 -0.97
C VAL A 51 8.14 7.24 -1.09
N VAL A 52 9.20 6.87 -1.80
CA VAL A 52 10.37 7.72 -2.09
C VAL A 52 10.95 7.33 -3.44
N ASN A 53 11.81 8.19 -3.97
CA ASN A 53 12.54 7.90 -5.20
C ASN A 53 13.86 7.19 -4.85
N SER A 54 14.02 5.96 -5.33
CA SER A 54 15.22 5.15 -5.06
C SER A 54 16.49 5.81 -5.57
N LYS A 55 16.39 6.66 -6.57
CA LYS A 55 17.55 7.33 -7.16
C LYS A 55 18.19 8.35 -6.23
N GLU A 56 17.49 8.73 -5.15
CA GLU A 56 18.02 9.64 -4.14
C GLU A 56 18.92 8.94 -3.11
N TYR A 57 19.07 7.62 -3.23
CA TYR A 57 19.83 6.79 -2.29
C TYR A 57 20.79 5.87 -3.04
N LYS A 58 21.79 5.37 -2.32
CA LYS A 58 22.69 4.37 -2.89
C LYS A 58 21.96 3.05 -3.09
N LYS A 59 22.32 2.32 -4.15
CA LYS A 59 21.65 1.05 -4.49
C LYS A 59 21.69 0.07 -3.31
N GLU A 60 22.81 -0.05 -2.62
CA GLU A 60 22.95 -0.97 -1.48
C GLU A 60 22.01 -0.59 -0.33
N GLU A 61 21.81 0.70 -0.10
CA GLU A 61 20.89 1.19 0.94
C GLU A 61 19.45 0.82 0.57
N VAL A 62 19.08 1.02 -0.70
CA VAL A 62 17.75 0.69 -1.20
C VAL A 62 17.50 -0.82 -1.08
N ASP A 63 18.43 -1.64 -1.57
CA ASP A 63 18.29 -3.10 -1.52
C ASP A 63 18.12 -3.59 -0.08
N THR A 64 18.91 -3.06 0.84
CA THR A 64 18.81 -3.42 2.26
C THR A 64 17.47 -3.00 2.85
N ALA A 65 17.05 -1.75 2.61
CA ALA A 65 15.80 -1.23 3.18
C ALA A 65 14.60 -2.02 2.64
N VAL A 66 14.57 -2.30 1.35
CA VAL A 66 13.49 -3.08 0.72
C VAL A 66 13.45 -4.50 1.30
N ASN A 67 14.58 -5.18 1.37
CA ASN A 67 14.65 -6.55 1.89
C ASN A 67 14.24 -6.62 3.36
N VAL A 68 14.71 -5.68 4.17
CA VAL A 68 14.37 -5.67 5.61
C VAL A 68 12.88 -5.38 5.79
N THR A 69 12.32 -4.42 5.04
CA THR A 69 10.90 -4.11 5.11
C THR A 69 10.06 -5.34 4.75
N ASN A 70 10.42 -6.04 3.67
CA ASN A 70 9.71 -7.26 3.25
C ASN A 70 9.76 -8.37 4.31
N ARG A 71 10.83 -8.44 5.09
CA ARG A 71 10.94 -9.44 6.15
C ARG A 71 10.22 -9.05 7.43
N LYS A 72 10.23 -7.76 7.77
CA LYS A 72 9.71 -7.28 9.05
C LYS A 72 8.21 -7.02 9.03
N VAL A 73 7.69 -6.50 7.93
CA VAL A 73 6.26 -6.18 7.83
C VAL A 73 5.60 -7.28 7.01
N LYS A 74 4.82 -8.12 7.67
CA LYS A 74 4.17 -9.26 7.03
C LYS A 74 3.12 -8.81 6.03
N PHE A 75 2.97 -9.60 4.96
CA PHE A 75 1.97 -9.42 3.89
C PHE A 75 2.21 -8.21 3.00
N ILE A 76 3.24 -7.42 3.30
CA ILE A 76 3.63 -6.27 2.48
C ILE A 76 4.70 -6.70 1.49
N LYS A 77 4.59 -6.18 0.26
CA LYS A 77 5.65 -6.34 -0.73
C LYS A 77 6.16 -4.96 -1.12
N ALA A 78 7.40 -4.68 -0.74
CA ALA A 78 8.12 -3.49 -1.16
C ALA A 78 8.92 -3.80 -2.41
N MET A 79 8.92 -2.89 -3.39
CA MET A 79 9.65 -3.09 -4.64
C MET A 79 10.04 -1.77 -5.27
N VAL A 80 11.12 -1.80 -6.04
CA VAL A 80 11.55 -0.65 -6.84
C VAL A 80 10.94 -0.79 -8.23
N LEU A 81 10.21 0.23 -8.65
CA LEU A 81 9.59 0.25 -9.97
C LEU A 81 10.57 0.77 -11.03
N ASN A 82 10.24 0.54 -12.30
CA ASN A 82 11.09 0.97 -13.42
C ASN A 82 11.37 2.48 -13.43
N ASN A 83 10.42 3.27 -12.93
CA ASN A 83 10.58 4.73 -12.86
C ASN A 83 11.42 5.19 -11.64
N GLY A 84 11.91 4.25 -10.82
CA GLY A 84 12.68 4.55 -9.63
C GLY A 84 11.89 4.69 -8.35
N SER A 85 10.56 4.72 -8.41
CA SER A 85 9.74 4.79 -7.20
C SER A 85 9.85 3.51 -6.40
N ILE A 86 9.93 3.63 -5.07
CA ILE A 86 9.78 2.47 -4.18
C ILE A 86 8.30 2.40 -3.83
N SER A 87 7.66 1.29 -4.17
CA SER A 87 6.24 1.06 -3.92
C SER A 87 6.03 0.03 -2.82
N LEU A 88 4.89 0.13 -2.16
CA LEU A 88 4.43 -0.86 -1.18
C LEU A 88 3.09 -1.38 -1.62
N ASN A 89 2.91 -2.70 -1.56
CA ASN A 89 1.70 -3.36 -2.03
C ASN A 89 1.20 -4.35 -1.00
N TYR A 90 -0.13 -4.44 -0.87
CA TYR A 90 -0.77 -5.40 0.01
C TYR A 90 -1.95 -6.01 -0.75
N ASP A 91 -1.89 -7.32 -0.96
CA ASP A 91 -2.96 -8.08 -1.61
C ASP A 91 -3.56 -9.03 -0.59
N HIS A 92 -4.88 -9.02 -0.45
CA HIS A 92 -5.59 -9.90 0.47
C HIS A 92 -6.75 -10.59 -0.23
N ARG A 93 -6.78 -11.92 -0.18
CA ARG A 93 -7.90 -12.69 -0.70
C ARG A 93 -8.96 -12.78 0.39
N ILE A 94 -10.18 -12.33 0.08
CA ILE A 94 -11.31 -12.38 1.02
C ILE A 94 -11.81 -13.80 1.15
N SER A 95 -12.01 -14.23 2.40
CA SER A 95 -12.63 -15.53 2.73
C SER A 95 -14.02 -15.28 3.29
N ASN A 96 -14.86 -16.33 3.26
CA ASN A 96 -16.21 -16.26 3.83
C ASN A 96 -16.13 -15.91 5.32
N GLY A 97 -16.97 -14.99 5.75
CA GLY A 97 -17.04 -14.60 7.15
C GLY A 97 -16.09 -13.50 7.56
N GLU A 98 -15.18 -13.08 6.67
CA GLU A 98 -14.30 -11.97 6.98
C GLU A 98 -15.03 -10.62 6.87
N ASN A 99 -14.68 -9.71 7.75
CA ASN A 99 -15.24 -8.36 7.74
C ASN A 99 -14.39 -7.45 6.84
N VAL A 100 -14.98 -7.03 5.71
CA VAL A 100 -14.28 -6.22 4.71
C VAL A 100 -13.76 -4.92 5.31
N SER A 101 -14.57 -4.24 6.12
CA SER A 101 -14.17 -2.96 6.72
C SER A 101 -12.95 -3.10 7.61
N GLU A 102 -12.89 -4.14 8.44
CA GLU A 102 -11.75 -4.39 9.32
C GLU A 102 -10.49 -4.70 8.53
N ILE A 103 -10.64 -5.48 7.45
CA ILE A 103 -9.52 -5.84 6.59
C ILE A 103 -8.96 -4.60 5.89
N VAL A 104 -9.81 -3.75 5.33
CA VAL A 104 -9.39 -2.53 4.65
C VAL A 104 -8.65 -1.61 5.61
N GLU A 105 -9.18 -1.41 6.80
CA GLU A 105 -8.52 -0.58 7.82
C GLU A 105 -7.15 -1.15 8.17
N HIS A 106 -7.07 -2.46 8.37
CA HIS A 106 -5.81 -3.14 8.68
C HIS A 106 -4.79 -2.95 7.55
N ILE A 107 -5.21 -3.12 6.30
CA ILE A 107 -4.34 -2.97 5.13
C ILE A 107 -3.77 -1.56 5.07
N ILE A 108 -4.62 -0.55 5.18
CA ILE A 108 -4.20 0.85 5.07
C ILE A 108 -3.20 1.21 6.18
N LYS A 109 -3.49 0.82 7.41
CA LYS A 109 -2.61 1.10 8.55
C LYS A 109 -1.30 0.34 8.46
N THR A 110 -1.34 -0.91 7.97
CA THR A 110 -0.12 -1.71 7.80
C THR A 110 0.77 -1.12 6.71
N LEU A 111 0.19 -0.67 5.61
CA LEU A 111 0.94 0.02 4.55
C LEU A 111 1.59 1.30 5.09
N TYR A 112 0.88 2.06 5.91
CA TYR A 112 1.44 3.26 6.52
C TYR A 112 2.65 2.93 7.39
N ILE A 113 2.51 1.92 8.27
CA ILE A 113 3.61 1.47 9.14
C ILE A 113 4.80 1.01 8.30
N ALA A 114 4.55 0.27 7.22
CA ALA A 114 5.61 -0.20 6.32
C ALA A 114 6.33 0.98 5.66
N SER A 115 5.60 2.03 5.28
CA SER A 115 6.20 3.21 4.66
C SER A 115 7.14 3.93 5.62
N GLU A 116 6.73 4.07 6.89
CA GLU A 116 7.57 4.68 7.92
C GLU A 116 8.82 3.84 8.18
N TYR A 117 8.64 2.53 8.25
CA TYR A 117 9.75 1.61 8.48
C TYR A 117 10.77 1.68 7.34
N LEU A 118 10.29 1.66 6.10
CA LEU A 118 11.14 1.76 4.91
C LEU A 118 11.98 3.05 4.92
N VAL A 119 11.32 4.18 5.15
CA VAL A 119 12.00 5.48 5.17
C VAL A 119 13.03 5.53 6.29
N LEU A 120 12.69 5.01 7.46
CA LEU A 120 13.61 4.96 8.59
C LEU A 120 14.86 4.16 8.25
N LYS A 121 14.71 3.02 7.57
CA LYS A 121 15.84 2.17 7.17
C LYS A 121 16.72 2.84 6.10
N LEU A 122 16.12 3.63 5.22
CA LEU A 122 16.87 4.38 4.22
C LEU A 122 17.70 5.51 4.85
N LYS A 123 17.19 6.12 5.92
CA LYS A 123 17.88 7.22 6.61
C LYS A 123 18.89 6.74 7.65
N SER A 124 18.76 5.50 8.09
CA SER A 124 19.58 4.91 9.14
C SER A 124 20.88 4.39 8.53
N LYS A 125 21.97 5.09 8.75
CA LYS A 125 23.30 4.71 8.23
C LYS A 125 24.28 4.47 9.34
#